data_c95d03b1c80b1c0290de190c5c4092fa
#
_entry.id   c95d03b1c80b1c0290de190c5c4092fa
#
_cell.length_a   1.000
_cell.length_b   1.000
_cell.length_c   1.000
_cell.angle_alpha   90.00
_cell.angle_beta   90.00
_cell.angle_gamma   90.00
#
_symmetry.space_group_name_H-M   'P 1'
#
loop_
_entity.id
_entity.type
_entity.pdbx_description
1 polymer ?
#
loop_
_entity_poly.entity_id
_entity_poly.type
_entity_poly.pdbx_seq_one_letter_code
_entity_poly.pdbx_strand_id
1 'polypeptide(L)'
;MAHLILPDSNIYIGPLRAGQDPFGQFDPDAEDCEYATCGMIVMEVCRGVRDPQLLRRIKERFAVMIYFPTSSQIWDRVTQLAWSLDRQGVVLPGPDLIIAACALHAGAAVLTLDAHFRQVPGLEVLSSLP
;
A
#
# COMPACT_ATOMS: atom_id res chain seq x y z
N MET A 1 -6.27 -9.10 -18.30
CA MET A 1 -6.65 -8.84 -16.90
C MET A 1 -5.99 -7.57 -16.42
N ALA A 2 -6.70 -6.80 -15.60
CA ALA A 2 -6.14 -5.58 -15.02
C ALA A 2 -5.00 -5.89 -14.06
N HIS A 3 -3.97 -5.04 -14.07
CA HIS A 3 -2.84 -5.12 -13.15
C HIS A 3 -3.30 -4.56 -11.79
N LEU A 4 -3.29 -5.39 -10.76
CA LEU A 4 -3.71 -5.02 -9.42
C LEU A 4 -2.54 -4.36 -8.69
N ILE A 5 -2.73 -3.12 -8.24
CA ILE A 5 -1.69 -2.29 -7.64
C ILE A 5 -2.12 -1.83 -6.25
N LEU A 6 -1.22 -2.00 -5.29
CA LEU A 6 -1.35 -1.49 -3.93
C LEU A 6 -0.35 -0.35 -3.75
N PRO A 7 -0.81 0.93 -3.86
CA PRO A 7 0.10 2.06 -3.62
C PRO A 7 0.42 2.19 -2.14
N ASP A 8 1.71 2.33 -1.84
CA ASP A 8 2.19 2.57 -0.48
C ASP A 8 1.83 3.98 -0.01
N SER A 9 1.87 4.20 1.30
CA SER A 9 1.50 5.48 1.90
C SER A 9 2.29 6.66 1.35
N ASN A 10 3.57 6.49 1.02
CA ASN A 10 4.41 7.56 0.49
C ASN A 10 3.91 8.10 -0.87
N ILE A 11 3.18 7.30 -1.64
CA ILE A 11 2.58 7.73 -2.91
C ILE A 11 1.47 8.76 -2.67
N TYR A 12 0.78 8.68 -1.53
CA TYR A 12 -0.28 9.62 -1.15
C TYR A 12 0.25 10.82 -0.37
N ILE A 13 1.20 10.59 0.54
CA ILE A 13 1.67 11.61 1.49
C ILE A 13 2.39 12.75 0.78
N GLY A 14 3.21 12.46 -0.22
CA GLY A 14 3.94 13.48 -0.98
C GLY A 14 3.00 14.51 -1.61
N PRO A 15 2.04 14.08 -2.47
CA PRO A 15 1.06 15.02 -3.04
C PRO A 15 0.23 15.77 -1.99
N LEU A 16 -0.20 15.09 -0.91
CA LEU A 16 -0.94 15.74 0.17
C LEU A 16 -0.17 16.89 0.80
N ARG A 17 1.13 16.70 1.07
CA ARG A 17 1.99 17.75 1.63
C ARG A 17 2.18 18.92 0.67
N ALA A 18 2.08 18.68 -0.63
CA ALA A 18 2.16 19.69 -1.66
C ALA A 18 0.82 20.37 -1.94
N GLY A 19 -0.23 20.05 -1.19
CA GLY A 19 -1.57 20.62 -1.38
C GLY A 19 -2.31 20.08 -2.60
N GLN A 20 -1.89 18.92 -3.12
CA GLN A 20 -2.49 18.30 -4.30
C GLN A 20 -3.40 17.15 -3.89
N ASP A 21 -4.35 16.80 -4.77
CA ASP A 21 -5.18 15.60 -4.61
C ASP A 21 -4.32 14.36 -4.88
N PRO A 22 -4.06 13.51 -3.86
CA PRO A 22 -3.21 12.34 -4.06
C PRO A 22 -3.84 11.27 -4.94
N PHE A 23 -5.17 11.26 -5.08
CA PHE A 23 -5.88 10.29 -5.91
C PHE A 23 -5.91 10.67 -7.38
N GLY A 24 -5.61 11.92 -7.72
CA GLY A 24 -5.61 12.39 -9.10
C GLY A 24 -4.57 11.74 -10.00
N GLN A 25 -3.56 11.11 -9.41
CA GLN A 25 -2.52 10.37 -10.15
C GLN A 25 -3.01 9.01 -10.67
N PHE A 26 -4.13 8.50 -10.15
CA PHE A 26 -4.69 7.22 -10.56
C PHE A 26 -5.84 7.48 -11.54
N ASP A 27 -5.69 7.00 -12.77
CA ASP A 27 -6.73 7.14 -13.79
C ASP A 27 -7.84 6.10 -13.55
N PRO A 28 -9.06 6.51 -13.15
CA PRO A 28 -10.15 5.58 -12.90
C PRO A 28 -10.66 4.90 -14.19
N ASP A 29 -10.35 5.48 -15.35
CA ASP A 29 -10.77 4.95 -16.65
C ASP A 29 -9.69 4.06 -17.28
N ALA A 30 -8.54 3.90 -16.63
CA ALA A 30 -7.49 3.01 -17.11
C ALA A 30 -7.96 1.55 -17.01
N GLU A 31 -8.13 0.91 -18.15
CA GLU A 31 -8.58 -0.49 -18.19
C GLU A 31 -7.51 -1.47 -17.72
N ASP A 32 -6.25 -1.03 -17.69
CA ASP A 32 -5.10 -1.90 -17.43
C ASP A 32 -4.71 -1.99 -15.96
N CYS A 33 -5.29 -1.14 -15.09
CA CYS A 33 -4.91 -1.07 -13.68
C CYS A 33 -6.13 -1.00 -12.78
N GLU A 34 -6.07 -1.74 -11.68
CA GLU A 34 -6.99 -1.61 -10.55
C GLU A 34 -6.17 -1.26 -9.32
N TYR A 35 -6.72 -0.40 -8.46
CA TYR A 35 -6.03 0.10 -7.28
C TYR A 35 -6.67 -0.40 -6.01
N ALA A 36 -5.83 -0.92 -5.11
CA ALA A 36 -6.26 -1.44 -3.84
C ALA A 36 -5.62 -0.67 -2.69
N THR A 37 -6.17 -0.83 -1.51
CA THR A 37 -5.60 -0.30 -0.28
C THR A 37 -5.77 -1.33 0.85
N CYS A 38 -5.18 -1.05 2.00
CA CYS A 38 -5.36 -1.84 3.21
C CYS A 38 -5.37 -0.90 4.42
N GLY A 39 -5.78 -1.42 5.57
CA GLY A 39 -5.92 -0.61 6.79
C GLY A 39 -4.64 0.11 7.19
N MET A 40 -3.48 -0.52 7.02
CA MET A 40 -2.19 0.10 7.35
C MET A 40 -1.93 1.34 6.51
N ILE A 41 -2.20 1.28 5.20
CA ILE A 41 -2.05 2.42 4.29
C ILE A 41 -2.99 3.56 4.68
N VAL A 42 -4.27 3.24 4.87
CA VAL A 42 -5.29 4.23 5.26
C VAL A 42 -4.89 4.94 6.54
N MET A 43 -4.47 4.19 7.55
CA MET A 43 -4.05 4.74 8.84
C MET A 43 -2.83 5.67 8.67
N GLU A 44 -1.81 5.23 7.95
CA GLU A 44 -0.59 6.01 7.78
C GLU A 44 -0.84 7.32 7.03
N VAL A 45 -1.68 7.30 6.00
CA VAL A 45 -2.04 8.50 5.23
C VAL A 45 -2.90 9.44 6.08
N CYS A 46 -3.94 8.91 6.73
CA CYS A 46 -4.91 9.71 7.47
C CYS A 46 -4.34 10.34 8.75
N ARG A 47 -3.41 9.66 9.43
CA ARG A 47 -2.88 10.18 10.70
C ARG A 47 -2.15 11.52 10.55
N GLY A 48 -1.66 11.84 9.37
CA GLY A 48 -0.98 13.10 9.08
C GLY A 48 -1.90 14.25 8.66
N VAL A 49 -3.19 13.98 8.46
CA VAL A 49 -4.16 14.97 8.01
C VAL A 49 -4.75 15.68 9.22
N ARG A 50 -4.63 17.02 9.26
CA ARG A 50 -5.09 17.83 10.42
C ARG A 50 -6.50 18.35 10.23
N ASP A 51 -6.91 18.69 8.99
CA ASP A 51 -8.24 19.23 8.70
C ASP A 51 -9.28 18.11 8.72
N PRO A 52 -10.30 18.17 9.60
CA PRO A 52 -11.33 17.12 9.67
C PRO A 52 -12.13 16.95 8.38
N GLN A 53 -12.33 18.01 7.61
CA GLN A 53 -13.04 17.94 6.33
C GLN A 53 -12.21 17.22 5.27
N LEU A 54 -10.91 17.50 5.21
CA LEU A 54 -10.00 16.82 4.32
C LEU A 54 -9.89 15.34 4.71
N LEU A 55 -9.81 15.05 5.99
CA LEU A 55 -9.78 13.66 6.48
C LEU A 55 -11.00 12.88 6.00
N ARG A 56 -12.19 13.47 6.11
CA ARG A 56 -13.43 12.83 5.64
C ARG A 56 -13.37 12.51 4.15
N ARG A 57 -12.94 13.48 3.34
CA ARG A 57 -12.84 13.30 1.88
C ARG A 57 -11.84 12.21 1.51
N ILE A 58 -10.71 12.15 2.20
CA ILE A 58 -9.70 11.12 1.96
C ILE A 58 -10.25 9.72 2.31
N LYS A 59 -10.91 9.60 3.46
CA LYS A 59 -11.53 8.33 3.86
C LYS A 59 -12.60 7.87 2.87
N GLU A 60 -13.39 8.79 2.33
CA GLU A 60 -14.39 8.48 1.31
C GLU A 60 -13.75 7.97 0.01
N ARG A 61 -12.61 8.54 -0.37
CA ARG A 61 -11.88 8.09 -1.56
C ARG A 61 -11.28 6.69 -1.34
N PHE A 62 -10.72 6.42 -0.18
CA PHE A 62 -10.25 5.07 0.15
C PHE A 62 -11.39 4.04 0.18
N ALA A 63 -12.56 4.45 0.64
CA ALA A 63 -13.70 3.54 0.82
C ALA A 63 -14.21 2.91 -0.49
N VAL A 64 -13.96 3.54 -1.63
CA VAL A 64 -14.37 3.01 -2.95
C VAL A 64 -13.28 2.19 -3.63
N MET A 65 -12.10 2.10 -3.03
CA MET A 65 -11.02 1.26 -3.55
C MET A 65 -11.22 -0.21 -3.15
N ILE A 66 -10.57 -1.10 -3.88
CA ILE A 66 -10.46 -2.50 -3.47
C ILE A 66 -9.74 -2.53 -2.11
N TYR A 67 -10.30 -3.24 -1.14
CA TYR A 67 -9.75 -3.27 0.22
C TYR A 67 -9.23 -4.67 0.56
N PHE A 68 -7.98 -4.75 1.00
CA PHE A 68 -7.36 -5.99 1.47
C PHE A 68 -7.43 -6.03 3.00
N PRO A 69 -8.28 -6.88 3.59
CA PRO A 69 -8.36 -6.98 5.05
C PRO A 69 -7.12 -7.64 5.64
N THR A 70 -6.72 -7.18 6.82
CA THR A 70 -5.62 -7.80 7.58
C THR A 70 -6.20 -8.90 8.48
N SER A 71 -6.55 -10.02 7.87
CA SER A 71 -7.12 -11.18 8.52
C SER A 71 -6.07 -11.95 9.35
N SER A 72 -6.51 -12.94 10.12
CA SER A 72 -5.59 -13.83 10.84
C SER A 72 -4.65 -14.56 9.88
N GLN A 73 -5.14 -14.91 8.69
CA GLN A 73 -4.32 -15.53 7.64
C GLN A 73 -3.21 -14.60 7.16
N ILE A 74 -3.50 -13.29 7.02
CA ILE A 74 -2.48 -12.30 6.68
C ILE A 74 -1.47 -12.16 7.82
N TRP A 75 -1.92 -12.15 9.07
CA TRP A 75 -1.01 -12.08 10.22
C TRP A 75 -0.06 -13.28 10.27
N ASP A 76 -0.52 -14.48 9.93
CA ASP A 76 0.34 -15.65 9.82
C ASP A 76 1.41 -15.44 8.74
N ARG A 77 1.04 -14.87 7.60
CA ARG A 77 2.00 -14.54 6.53
C ARG A 77 3.00 -13.47 6.98
N VAL A 78 2.54 -12.44 7.67
CA VAL A 78 3.42 -11.38 8.23
C VAL A 78 4.44 -12.01 9.17
N THR A 79 4.00 -12.87 10.06
CA THR A 79 4.87 -13.55 11.03
C THR A 79 5.92 -14.40 10.32
N GLN A 80 5.52 -15.20 9.35
CA GLN A 80 6.44 -16.05 8.59
C GLN A 80 7.42 -15.21 7.77
N LEU A 81 6.94 -14.16 7.14
CA LEU A 81 7.79 -13.27 6.33
C LEU A 81 8.83 -12.57 7.20
N ALA A 82 8.39 -12.01 8.34
CA ALA A 82 9.31 -11.35 9.29
C ALA A 82 10.39 -12.31 9.78
N TRP A 83 9.97 -13.51 10.21
CA TRP A 83 10.91 -14.51 10.71
C TRP A 83 11.93 -14.92 9.64
N SER A 84 11.46 -15.18 8.41
CA SER A 84 12.33 -15.63 7.31
C SER A 84 13.33 -14.54 6.90
N LEU A 85 12.89 -13.29 6.79
CA LEU A 85 13.76 -12.17 6.42
C LEU A 85 14.79 -11.88 7.51
N ASP A 86 14.39 -11.90 8.78
CA ASP A 86 15.30 -11.70 9.91
C ASP A 86 16.43 -12.75 9.91
N ARG A 87 16.13 -14.02 9.58
CA ARG A 87 17.13 -15.10 9.46
C ARG A 87 18.12 -14.82 8.33
N GLN A 88 17.73 -14.06 7.32
CA GLN A 88 18.61 -13.67 6.21
C GLN A 88 19.34 -12.34 6.47
N GLY A 89 19.13 -11.72 7.63
CA GLY A 89 19.72 -10.43 7.97
C GLY A 89 18.99 -9.24 7.40
N VAL A 90 17.75 -9.43 6.93
CA VAL A 90 16.91 -8.37 6.36
C VAL A 90 15.80 -8.03 7.35
N VAL A 91 15.92 -6.89 8.03
CA VAL A 91 14.94 -6.44 9.01
C VAL A 91 14.12 -5.30 8.40
N LEU A 92 12.85 -5.57 8.14
CA LEU A 92 11.92 -4.57 7.60
C LEU A 92 11.00 -4.07 8.72
N PRO A 93 10.55 -2.79 8.64
CA PRO A 93 9.55 -2.29 9.58
C PRO A 93 8.26 -3.11 9.54
N GLY A 94 7.58 -3.24 10.68
CA GLY A 94 6.33 -3.97 10.78
C GLY A 94 5.26 -3.53 9.77
N PRO A 95 5.02 -2.21 9.61
CA PRO A 95 4.07 -1.73 8.60
C PRO A 95 4.39 -2.21 7.18
N ASP A 96 5.65 -2.22 6.77
CA ASP A 96 6.06 -2.69 5.45
C ASP A 96 5.80 -4.19 5.27
N LEU A 97 6.03 -4.97 6.32
CA LEU A 97 5.74 -6.41 6.31
C LEU A 97 4.24 -6.70 6.13
N ILE A 98 3.39 -5.90 6.78
CA ILE A 98 1.94 -6.04 6.65
C ILE A 98 1.50 -5.72 5.21
N ILE A 99 1.98 -4.61 4.66
CA ILE A 99 1.68 -4.19 3.29
C ILE A 99 2.13 -5.25 2.29
N ALA A 100 3.37 -5.74 2.44
CA ALA A 100 3.93 -6.76 1.58
C ALA A 100 3.13 -8.06 1.64
N ALA A 101 2.73 -8.49 2.84
CA ALA A 101 1.93 -9.71 3.01
C ALA A 101 0.55 -9.59 2.37
N CYS A 102 -0.10 -8.43 2.51
CA CYS A 102 -1.38 -8.16 1.85
C CYS A 102 -1.24 -8.24 0.32
N ALA A 103 -0.21 -7.62 -0.23
CA ALA A 103 0.04 -7.61 -1.67
C ALA A 103 0.34 -9.02 -2.19
N LEU A 104 1.20 -9.78 -1.51
CA LEU A 104 1.53 -11.16 -1.89
C LEU A 104 0.28 -12.05 -1.88
N HIS A 105 -0.55 -11.93 -0.86
CA HIS A 105 -1.77 -12.73 -0.74
C HIS A 105 -2.75 -12.46 -1.87
N ALA A 106 -2.87 -11.20 -2.27
CA ALA A 106 -3.81 -10.76 -3.31
C ALA A 106 -3.23 -10.85 -4.73
N GLY A 107 -1.94 -11.13 -4.88
CA GLY A 107 -1.29 -11.09 -6.19
C GLY A 107 -1.14 -9.69 -6.73
N ALA A 108 -1.00 -8.68 -5.86
CA ALA A 108 -0.85 -7.29 -6.24
C ALA A 108 0.61 -6.86 -6.29
N ALA A 109 0.92 -5.87 -7.13
CA ALA A 109 2.19 -5.16 -7.08
C ALA A 109 2.12 -4.04 -6.05
N VAL A 110 3.22 -3.76 -5.36
CA VAL A 110 3.33 -2.58 -4.49
C VAL A 110 3.95 -1.44 -5.27
N LEU A 111 3.25 -0.31 -5.35
CA LEU A 111 3.77 0.93 -5.91
C LEU A 111 4.35 1.76 -4.76
N THR A 112 5.66 1.99 -4.76
CA THR A 112 6.34 2.65 -3.64
C THR A 112 7.59 3.37 -4.09
N LEU A 113 7.96 4.40 -3.34
CA LEU A 113 9.26 5.08 -3.46
C LEU A 113 10.32 4.43 -2.56
N ASP A 114 9.93 3.45 -1.74
CA ASP A 114 10.80 2.81 -0.76
C ASP A 114 11.40 1.52 -1.33
N ALA A 115 12.72 1.46 -1.42
CA ALA A 115 13.45 0.31 -1.93
C ALA A 115 13.38 -0.92 -1.01
N HIS A 116 12.95 -0.78 0.24
CA HIS A 116 12.84 -1.90 1.20
C HIS A 116 12.02 -3.06 0.66
N PHE A 117 10.93 -2.75 -0.05
CA PHE A 117 10.01 -3.77 -0.59
C PHE A 117 10.66 -4.70 -1.62
N ARG A 118 11.74 -4.26 -2.26
CA ARG A 118 12.45 -5.09 -3.24
C ARG A 118 13.15 -6.29 -2.62
N GLN A 119 13.33 -6.28 -1.31
CA GLN A 119 13.94 -7.37 -0.55
C GLN A 119 12.95 -8.49 -0.22
N VAL A 120 11.67 -8.29 -0.50
CA VAL A 120 10.61 -9.28 -0.23
C VAL A 120 10.53 -10.27 -1.38
N PRO A 121 10.81 -11.56 -1.14
CA PRO A 121 10.76 -12.57 -2.21
C PRO A 121 9.37 -12.69 -2.84
N GLY A 122 9.32 -12.74 -4.16
CA GLY A 122 8.08 -12.95 -4.91
C GLY A 122 7.18 -11.72 -5.03
N LEU A 123 7.54 -10.60 -4.41
CA LEU A 123 6.75 -9.37 -4.48
C LEU A 123 7.15 -8.56 -5.71
N GLU A 124 6.16 -8.22 -6.53
CA GLU A 124 6.36 -7.25 -7.60
C GLU A 124 6.34 -5.84 -7.03
N VAL A 125 7.36 -5.06 -7.34
CA VAL A 125 7.51 -3.69 -6.83
C VAL A 125 7.65 -2.73 -7.99
N LEU A 126 6.81 -1.69 -8.01
CA LEU A 126 6.81 -0.64 -9.02
C LEU A 126 7.26 0.66 -8.39
N SER A 127 8.10 1.43 -9.08
CA SER A 127 8.52 2.77 -8.66
C SER A 127 7.74 3.87 -9.38
N SER A 128 6.98 3.51 -10.41
CA SER A 128 6.09 4.41 -11.16
C SER A 128 4.93 3.59 -11.72
N LEU A 129 3.87 4.27 -12.10
CA LEU A 129 2.72 3.62 -12.75
C LEU A 129 3.11 3.09 -14.13
N PRO A 130 2.58 1.90 -14.49
CA PRO A 130 2.87 1.31 -15.79
C PRO A 130 2.31 2.11 -16.96
#